data_635bf08febd3e44e2b2782bff66efeb7
#
_entry.id   635bf08febd3e44e2b2782bff66efeb7
#
_cell.length_a   1.000
_cell.length_b   1.000
_cell.length_c   1.000
_cell.angle_alpha   90.00
_cell.angle_beta   90.00
_cell.angle_gamma   90.00
#
_symmetry.space_group_name_H-M   'P 1'
#
loop_
_entity.id
_entity.type
_entity.pdbx_description
1 polymer ?
#
loop_
_entity_poly.entity_id
_entity_poly.type
_entity_poly.pdbx_seq_one_letter_code
_entity_poly.pdbx_strand_id
1 'polypeptide(L)'
;ILMYLADKTGKFWPQDPETKWSTVEWLMFQMGGVGPMFGQCHHYTKYNPGKAPYAQDRYLSETRRLYGVMNEKLGRTGYLACDEFTIADMAVWPWAARFDWQTVDLKEFSNVRRWYLEVLDRPATRRGWNVPESDQKIPMP
;
A
#
# COMPACT_ATOMS: atom_id res chain seq x y z
N ILE A 1 -15.32 -0.47 6.07
CA ILE A 1 -15.46 -1.92 6.27
C ILE A 1 -14.33 -2.45 7.15
N LEU A 2 -13.03 -2.19 6.83
CA LEU A 2 -11.89 -2.69 7.62
C LEU A 2 -11.98 -2.30 9.10
N MET A 3 -12.22 -1.05 9.42
CA MET A 3 -12.38 -0.58 10.81
C MET A 3 -13.52 -1.29 11.53
N TYR A 4 -14.68 -1.43 10.87
CA TYR A 4 -15.83 -2.15 11.44
C TYR A 4 -15.50 -3.61 11.77
N LEU A 5 -14.84 -4.32 10.82
CA LEU A 5 -14.48 -5.72 11.03
C LEU A 5 -13.41 -5.88 12.11
N ALA A 6 -12.44 -4.97 12.15
CA ALA A 6 -11.37 -4.97 13.13
C ALA A 6 -11.92 -4.72 14.56
N ASP A 7 -12.80 -3.75 14.70
CA ASP A 7 -13.47 -3.45 15.97
C ASP A 7 -14.35 -4.63 16.42
N LYS A 8 -15.16 -5.17 15.51
CA LYS A 8 -16.04 -6.32 15.78
C LYS A 8 -15.29 -7.59 16.22
N THR A 9 -14.11 -7.82 15.66
CA THR A 9 -13.35 -9.07 15.87
C THR A 9 -12.20 -8.93 16.87
N GLY A 10 -11.79 -7.70 17.18
CA GLY A 10 -10.60 -7.40 17.97
C GLY A 10 -9.28 -7.78 17.27
N LYS A 11 -9.30 -8.08 15.95
CA LYS A 11 -8.13 -8.54 15.20
C LYS A 11 -7.55 -7.42 14.33
N PHE A 12 -6.21 -7.39 14.22
CA PHE A 12 -5.49 -6.41 13.40
C PHE A 12 -5.79 -4.95 13.78
N TRP A 13 -6.22 -4.76 15.01
CA TRP A 13 -6.65 -3.51 15.59
C TRP A 13 -6.02 -3.36 16.98
N PRO A 14 -4.89 -2.66 17.10
CA PRO A 14 -4.21 -2.47 18.36
C PRO A 14 -5.15 -1.89 19.43
N GLN A 15 -5.02 -2.36 20.66
CA GLN A 15 -5.84 -1.88 21.79
C GLN A 15 -5.16 -0.72 22.53
N ASP A 16 -3.85 -0.62 22.44
CA ASP A 16 -3.10 0.52 22.94
C ASP A 16 -3.49 1.79 22.16
N PRO A 17 -3.82 2.92 22.84
CA PRO A 17 -4.30 4.13 22.19
C PRO A 17 -3.33 4.71 21.16
N GLU A 18 -2.02 4.70 21.43
CA GLU A 18 -1.02 5.28 20.54
C GLU A 18 -0.95 4.52 19.19
N THR A 19 -0.80 3.21 19.25
CA THR A 19 -0.76 2.36 18.07
C THR A 19 -2.09 2.28 17.35
N LYS A 20 -3.20 2.37 18.07
CA LYS A 20 -4.55 2.46 17.48
C LYS A 20 -4.69 3.71 16.64
N TRP A 21 -4.32 4.87 17.16
CA TRP A 21 -4.38 6.13 16.42
C TRP A 21 -3.39 6.16 15.26
N SER A 22 -2.18 5.61 15.44
CA SER A 22 -1.24 5.41 14.31
C SER A 22 -1.86 4.55 13.19
N THR A 23 -2.62 3.51 13.55
CA THR A 23 -3.33 2.69 12.55
C THR A 23 -4.38 3.50 11.79
N VAL A 24 -5.14 4.37 12.49
CA VAL A 24 -6.10 5.28 11.85
C VAL A 24 -5.40 6.29 10.94
N GLU A 25 -4.30 6.89 11.40
CA GLU A 25 -3.49 7.82 10.61
C GLU A 25 -3.05 7.20 9.28
N TRP A 26 -2.51 5.98 9.31
CA TRP A 26 -2.09 5.29 8.10
C TRP A 26 -3.24 4.84 7.20
N LEU A 27 -4.41 4.53 7.77
CA LEU A 27 -5.64 4.35 6.99
C LEU A 27 -6.05 5.64 6.28
N MET A 28 -5.99 6.79 6.96
CA MET A 28 -6.32 8.09 6.36
C MET A 28 -5.26 8.50 5.32
N PHE A 29 -3.99 8.19 5.56
CA PHE A 29 -2.93 8.37 4.56
C PHE A 29 -3.19 7.54 3.30
N GLN A 30 -3.69 6.30 3.45
CA GLN A 30 -4.12 5.49 2.30
C GLN A 30 -5.31 6.15 1.58
N MET A 31 -6.35 6.56 2.30
CA MET A 31 -7.58 7.10 1.72
C MET A 31 -7.38 8.46 1.04
N GLY A 32 -6.56 9.34 1.64
CA GLY A 32 -6.34 10.70 1.13
C GLY A 32 -5.13 10.84 0.20
N GLY A 33 -4.18 9.91 0.26
CA GLY A 33 -2.91 9.96 -0.46
C GLY A 33 -2.70 8.77 -1.38
N VAL A 34 -2.32 7.63 -0.81
CA VAL A 34 -1.89 6.45 -1.59
C VAL A 34 -2.93 6.02 -2.61
N GLY A 35 -4.17 5.77 -2.19
CA GLY A 35 -5.23 5.32 -3.10
C GLY A 35 -5.47 6.29 -4.25
N PRO A 36 -5.81 7.56 -3.98
CA PRO A 36 -6.08 8.54 -5.04
C PRO A 36 -4.88 8.78 -5.96
N MET A 37 -3.67 8.98 -5.41
CA MET A 37 -2.51 9.36 -6.21
C MET A 37 -1.94 8.17 -7.01
N PHE A 38 -1.88 6.98 -6.43
CA PHE A 38 -1.50 5.77 -7.16
C PHE A 38 -2.51 5.46 -8.26
N GLY A 39 -3.81 5.66 -7.99
CA GLY A 39 -4.86 5.52 -9.00
C GLY A 39 -4.70 6.48 -10.17
N GLN A 40 -4.39 7.76 -9.91
CA GLN A 40 -4.06 8.72 -10.97
C GLN A 40 -2.78 8.33 -11.71
N CYS A 41 -1.76 7.87 -11.00
CA CYS A 41 -0.55 7.36 -11.64
C CYS A 41 -0.89 6.20 -12.61
N HIS A 42 -1.67 5.19 -12.18
CA HIS A 42 -2.13 4.11 -13.05
C HIS A 42 -2.86 4.62 -14.29
N HIS A 43 -3.69 5.67 -14.12
CA HIS A 43 -4.44 6.25 -15.24
C HIS A 43 -3.51 6.76 -16.33
N TYR A 44 -2.44 7.44 -15.98
CA TYR A 44 -1.54 8.08 -16.95
C TYR A 44 -0.34 7.20 -17.36
N THR A 45 0.07 6.23 -16.56
CA THR A 45 1.19 5.35 -16.89
C THR A 45 0.76 4.05 -17.56
N LYS A 46 -0.38 3.48 -17.13
CA LYS A 46 -0.84 2.15 -17.59
C LYS A 46 -1.96 2.26 -18.63
N TYR A 47 -2.98 3.09 -18.37
CA TYR A 47 -4.18 3.12 -19.22
C TYR A 47 -4.12 4.17 -20.33
N ASN A 48 -3.44 5.28 -20.12
CA ASN A 48 -3.37 6.39 -21.06
C ASN A 48 -1.92 6.95 -21.18
N PRO A 49 -0.90 6.12 -21.43
CA PRO A 49 0.49 6.58 -21.48
C PRO A 49 0.67 7.62 -22.58
N GLY A 50 1.38 8.69 -22.26
CA GLY A 50 1.74 9.76 -23.20
C GLY A 50 0.61 10.72 -23.58
N LYS A 51 -0.66 10.49 -23.18
CA LYS A 51 -1.78 11.38 -23.51
C LYS A 51 -1.76 12.73 -22.78
N ALA A 52 -1.13 12.79 -21.61
CA ALA A 52 -0.99 14.01 -20.82
C ALA A 52 0.36 13.98 -20.07
N PRO A 53 1.48 14.31 -20.74
CA PRO A 53 2.83 14.19 -20.17
C PRO A 53 2.99 14.90 -18.83
N TYR A 54 2.53 16.13 -18.71
CA TYR A 54 2.58 16.88 -17.45
C TYR A 54 1.86 16.16 -16.29
N ALA A 55 0.67 15.62 -16.53
CA ALA A 55 -0.07 14.90 -15.50
C ALA A 55 0.62 13.58 -15.15
N GLN A 56 1.15 12.86 -16.14
CA GLN A 56 1.92 11.65 -15.95
C GLN A 56 3.13 11.90 -15.04
N ASP A 57 3.94 12.90 -15.35
CA ASP A 57 5.14 13.25 -14.57
C ASP A 57 4.77 13.71 -13.15
N ARG A 58 3.72 14.51 -13.01
CA ARG A 58 3.21 14.98 -11.72
C ARG A 58 2.80 13.81 -10.82
N TYR A 59 1.97 12.89 -11.32
CA TYR A 59 1.48 11.78 -10.52
C TYR A 59 2.54 10.71 -10.27
N LEU A 60 3.45 10.49 -11.19
CA LEU A 60 4.61 9.64 -10.95
C LEU A 60 5.51 10.19 -9.84
N SER A 61 5.80 11.49 -9.88
CA SER A 61 6.58 12.16 -8.84
C SER A 61 5.91 12.06 -7.47
N GLU A 62 4.60 12.29 -7.39
CA GLU A 62 3.85 12.16 -6.14
C GLU A 62 3.80 10.69 -5.65
N THR A 63 3.63 9.74 -6.55
CA THR A 63 3.69 8.31 -6.22
C THR A 63 5.04 7.94 -5.58
N ARG A 64 6.15 8.39 -6.16
CA ARG A 64 7.50 8.17 -5.61
C ARG A 64 7.67 8.84 -4.25
N ARG A 65 7.15 10.06 -4.08
CA ARG A 65 7.16 10.76 -2.78
C ARG A 65 6.42 9.96 -1.70
N LEU A 66 5.23 9.42 -2.02
CA LEU A 66 4.45 8.59 -1.08
C LEU A 66 5.16 7.28 -0.73
N TYR A 67 5.82 6.64 -1.70
CA TYR A 67 6.71 5.50 -1.41
C TYR A 67 7.87 5.90 -0.48
N GLY A 68 8.42 7.08 -0.65
CA GLY A 68 9.46 7.63 0.24
C GLY A 68 8.99 7.77 1.68
N VAL A 69 7.77 8.31 1.89
CA VAL A 69 7.16 8.42 3.23
C VAL A 69 6.95 7.04 3.85
N MET A 70 6.41 6.09 3.09
CA MET A 70 6.26 4.70 3.54
C MET A 70 7.61 4.07 3.88
N ASN A 71 8.62 4.29 3.04
CA ASN A 71 9.95 3.71 3.23
C ASN A 71 10.64 4.23 4.50
N GLU A 72 10.49 5.51 4.80
CA GLU A 72 10.99 6.12 6.03
C GLU A 72 10.31 5.51 7.26
N LYS A 73 8.98 5.43 7.26
CA LYS A 73 8.22 4.82 8.36
C LYS A 73 8.61 3.36 8.58
N LEU A 74 8.64 2.58 7.52
CA LEU A 74 9.01 1.15 7.55
C LEU A 74 10.47 0.90 7.90
N GLY A 75 11.32 1.91 7.87
CA GLY A 75 12.67 1.87 8.42
C GLY A 75 12.72 1.96 9.95
N ARG A 76 11.61 2.35 10.58
CA ARG A 76 11.50 2.51 12.04
C ARG A 76 10.61 1.43 12.68
N THR A 77 9.70 0.84 11.91
CA THR A 77 8.73 -0.16 12.38
C THR A 77 8.64 -1.33 11.42
N GLY A 78 8.21 -2.48 11.90
CA GLY A 78 8.00 -3.68 11.08
C GLY A 78 6.91 -3.48 10.02
N TYR A 79 5.81 -2.80 10.39
CA TYR A 79 4.67 -2.51 9.55
C TYR A 79 4.31 -1.03 9.59
N LEU A 80 3.31 -0.60 8.80
CA LEU A 80 3.01 0.82 8.60
C LEU A 80 2.60 1.55 9.88
N ALA A 81 1.79 0.95 10.73
CA ALA A 81 1.33 1.59 11.96
C ALA A 81 2.29 1.37 13.14
N CYS A 82 2.80 0.14 13.29
CA CYS A 82 3.61 -0.32 14.43
C CYS A 82 4.42 -1.57 14.02
N ASP A 83 4.90 -2.34 14.99
CA ASP A 83 5.63 -3.60 14.73
C ASP A 83 4.71 -4.82 14.48
N GLU A 84 3.39 -4.59 14.48
CA GLU A 84 2.40 -5.63 14.18
C GLU A 84 1.63 -5.32 12.89
N PHE A 85 1.24 -6.38 12.18
CA PHE A 85 0.40 -6.27 10.99
C PHE A 85 -1.02 -5.81 11.34
N THR A 86 -1.48 -4.71 10.74
CA THR A 86 -2.76 -4.07 11.01
C THR A 86 -3.62 -3.90 9.76
N ILE A 87 -4.83 -3.37 9.95
CA ILE A 87 -5.71 -2.99 8.84
C ILE A 87 -5.14 -1.86 7.97
N ALA A 88 -4.15 -1.10 8.44
CA ALA A 88 -3.44 -0.11 7.63
C ALA A 88 -2.64 -0.80 6.51
N ASP A 89 -1.92 -1.89 6.85
CA ASP A 89 -1.19 -2.69 5.88
C ASP A 89 -2.13 -3.36 4.86
N MET A 90 -3.28 -3.85 5.34
CA MET A 90 -4.32 -4.42 4.48
C MET A 90 -4.85 -3.41 3.45
N ALA A 91 -4.96 -2.14 3.84
CA ALA A 91 -5.48 -1.09 2.97
C ALA A 91 -4.43 -0.60 1.95
N VAL A 92 -3.16 -0.53 2.34
CA VAL A 92 -2.08 0.02 1.51
C VAL A 92 -1.48 -1.02 0.56
N TRP A 93 -1.30 -2.26 1.03
CA TRP A 93 -0.59 -3.29 0.27
C TRP A 93 -1.16 -3.55 -1.14
N PRO A 94 -2.50 -3.62 -1.37
CA PRO A 94 -3.04 -3.84 -2.71
C PRO A 94 -2.67 -2.73 -3.71
N TRP A 95 -2.44 -1.52 -3.23
CA TRP A 95 -1.96 -0.40 -4.04
C TRP A 95 -0.48 -0.52 -4.37
N ALA A 96 0.32 -0.89 -3.39
CA ALA A 96 1.74 -1.17 -3.59
C ALA A 96 1.96 -2.39 -4.50
N ALA A 97 1.03 -3.35 -4.50
CA ALA A 97 1.06 -4.53 -5.38
C ALA A 97 0.80 -4.21 -6.87
N ARG A 98 0.73 -2.93 -7.22
CA ARG A 98 0.65 -2.41 -8.59
C ARG A 98 1.85 -1.53 -8.95
N PHE A 99 2.98 -1.71 -8.27
CA PHE A 99 4.20 -0.91 -8.48
C PHE A 99 4.69 -0.95 -9.94
N ASP A 100 4.50 -2.07 -10.63
CA ASP A 100 4.78 -2.23 -12.06
C ASP A 100 3.92 -1.31 -12.95
N TRP A 101 2.64 -1.12 -12.61
CA TRP A 101 1.75 -0.16 -13.31
C TRP A 101 2.15 1.28 -13.07
N GLN A 102 2.81 1.54 -11.95
CA GLN A 102 3.31 2.85 -11.55
C GLN A 102 4.71 3.14 -12.13
N THR A 103 5.30 2.16 -12.82
CA THR A 103 6.69 2.24 -13.32
C THR A 103 7.72 2.52 -12.22
N VAL A 104 7.46 1.99 -11.02
CA VAL A 104 8.33 2.12 -9.83
C VAL A 104 9.07 0.81 -9.60
N ASP A 105 10.37 0.87 -9.36
CA ASP A 105 11.17 -0.27 -8.87
C ASP A 105 11.25 -0.22 -7.35
N LEU A 106 10.65 -1.21 -6.67
CA LEU A 106 10.68 -1.28 -5.21
C LEU A 106 12.08 -1.51 -4.62
N LYS A 107 13.08 -1.85 -5.45
CA LYS A 107 14.47 -1.89 -4.99
C LYS A 107 15.00 -0.52 -4.57
N GLU A 108 14.44 0.56 -5.10
CA GLU A 108 14.75 1.93 -4.68
C GLU A 108 14.22 2.25 -3.27
N PHE A 109 13.26 1.45 -2.76
CA PHE A 109 12.60 1.61 -1.47
C PHE A 109 12.73 0.32 -0.64
N SER A 110 13.93 0.06 -0.14
CA SER A 110 14.31 -1.22 0.48
C SER A 110 13.40 -1.67 1.61
N ASN A 111 12.90 -0.73 2.46
CA ASN A 111 12.00 -1.05 3.56
C ASN A 111 10.58 -1.36 3.06
N VAL A 112 10.11 -0.66 2.03
CA VAL A 112 8.83 -0.98 1.36
C VAL A 112 8.94 -2.35 0.70
N ARG A 113 10.06 -2.66 0.04
CA ARG A 113 10.29 -3.97 -0.57
C ARG A 113 10.26 -5.09 0.46
N ARG A 114 10.94 -4.92 1.60
CA ARG A 114 10.89 -5.88 2.71
C ARG A 114 9.46 -6.11 3.18
N TRP A 115 8.76 -5.04 3.56
CA TRP A 115 7.37 -5.07 4.00
C TRP A 115 6.43 -5.71 2.97
N TYR A 116 6.62 -5.37 1.70
CA TYR A 116 5.85 -5.94 0.60
C TYR A 116 5.94 -7.46 0.57
N LEU A 117 7.16 -8.00 0.67
CA LEU A 117 7.43 -9.44 0.64
C LEU A 117 6.89 -10.14 1.90
N GLU A 118 7.03 -9.55 3.07
CA GLU A 118 6.47 -10.07 4.32
C GLU A 118 4.94 -10.17 4.28
N VAL A 119 4.27 -9.13 3.78
CA VAL A 119 2.81 -9.16 3.61
C VAL A 119 2.39 -10.14 2.53
N LEU A 120 3.12 -10.24 1.41
CA LEU A 120 2.88 -11.21 0.35
C LEU A 120 2.98 -12.66 0.86
N ASP A 121 3.90 -12.94 1.78
CA ASP A 121 4.10 -14.30 2.31
C ASP A 121 2.94 -14.78 3.20
N ARG A 122 2.08 -13.89 3.64
CA ARG A 122 0.88 -14.24 4.41
C ARG A 122 -0.10 -15.05 3.56
N PRO A 123 -0.52 -16.26 4.01
CA PRO A 123 -1.45 -17.08 3.21
C PRO A 123 -2.77 -16.38 2.88
N ALA A 124 -3.26 -15.51 3.77
CA ALA A 124 -4.49 -14.74 3.54
C ALA A 124 -4.33 -13.70 2.42
N THR A 125 -3.17 -13.07 2.29
CA THR A 125 -2.88 -12.12 1.20
C THR A 125 -2.92 -12.83 -0.14
N ARG A 126 -2.27 -13.98 -0.24
CA ARG A 126 -2.27 -14.81 -1.47
C ARG A 126 -3.68 -15.28 -1.86
N ARG A 127 -4.48 -15.72 -0.88
CA ARG A 127 -5.89 -16.09 -1.14
C ARG A 127 -6.72 -14.88 -1.55
N GLY A 128 -6.57 -13.74 -0.87
CA GLY A 128 -7.32 -12.52 -1.15
C GLY A 128 -7.02 -11.93 -2.53
N TRP A 129 -5.82 -12.12 -3.05
CA TRP A 129 -5.46 -11.69 -4.40
C TRP A 129 -6.34 -12.33 -5.49
N ASN A 130 -6.78 -13.56 -5.27
CA ASN A 130 -7.61 -14.31 -6.20
C ASN A 130 -9.12 -14.11 -5.99
N VAL A 131 -9.52 -13.07 -5.26
CA VAL A 131 -10.94 -12.77 -4.99
C VAL A 131 -11.29 -11.36 -5.55
N PRO A 132 -12.26 -11.26 -6.48
CA PRO A 132 -12.87 -12.36 -7.27
C PRO A 132 -11.81 -13.07 -8.12
N GLU A 133 -12.12 -14.24 -8.65
CA GLU A 133 -11.18 -15.06 -9.44
C GLU A 133 -10.40 -14.23 -10.46
N SER A 134 -9.08 -14.34 -10.46
CA SER A 134 -8.18 -13.52 -11.27
C SER A 134 -6.98 -14.34 -11.73
N ASP A 135 -6.67 -14.27 -13.04
CA ASP A 135 -5.47 -14.86 -13.62
C ASP A 135 -4.20 -14.01 -13.42
N GLN A 136 -4.33 -12.85 -12.78
CA GLN A 136 -3.21 -11.95 -12.57
C GLN A 136 -2.25 -12.49 -11.52
N LYS A 137 -1.00 -12.69 -11.92
CA LYS A 137 0.07 -13.02 -10.97
C LYS A 137 0.37 -11.81 -10.08
N ILE A 138 0.70 -12.09 -8.81
CA ILE A 138 1.20 -11.06 -7.91
C ILE A 138 2.57 -10.60 -8.42
N PRO A 139 2.80 -9.30 -8.67
CA PRO A 139 4.10 -8.81 -9.12
C PRO A 139 5.19 -9.08 -8.07
N MET A 140 6.38 -9.45 -8.53
CA MET A 140 7.55 -9.68 -7.67
C MET A 140 8.54 -8.54 -7.86
N PRO A 141 8.96 -7.83 -6.76
CA PRO A 141 9.89 -6.72 -6.79
C PRO A 141 11.36 -7.14 -6.90
#